data_54aa0c9994f5b47d24ac0e125559510d
#
_entry.id   54aa0c9994f5b47d24ac0e125559510d
#
_cell.length_a   1.000
_cell.length_b   1.000
_cell.length_c   1.000
_cell.angle_alpha   90.00
_cell.angle_beta   90.00
_cell.angle_gamma   90.00
#
_symmetry.space_group_name_H-M   'P 1'
#
loop_
_entity.id
_entity.type
_entity.pdbx_description
1 polymer ?
#
loop_
_entity_poly.entity_id
_entity_poly.type
_entity_poly.pdbx_seq_one_letter_code
_entity_poly.pdbx_strand_id
1 'polypeptide(L)'
;FLCNLLKFSVECNMIEYVYIYSLAGFSAKEKEIARMNSRMNLNIVCIPGDGIGPEIVAEAKKVLDKVAVKFGHSISYKDILMGGASIDACGEPLTDEAIAAAKAADAVLMGSIGGNTSTSPWYQLPPHLRPEAGLLKLRKELNLFANLRPAYLYKELREACPLREDIIGGGFDMMIMRELTGGLYFGERSTRTMNGVVTAVDTLTYTENEIRRIAIKGFDIAMKRRKKVTSVDKANVLDSSRLWRKVVEEVALDYPEVTLEHMLVDNCAMQLVKDPKQFDVILTENMFGDILSDEASMVTGSIGMLSSASLNDTKFGLYEPSGGSAPDIAGKGIAN
;
A
#
# COMPACT_ATOMS: atom_id res chain seq x y z
N PHE A 1 8.52 -10.08 3.16
CA PHE A 1 7.41 -9.20 3.55
C PHE A 1 7.85 -8.21 4.65
N LEU A 2 8.23 -8.70 5.81
CA LEU A 2 8.57 -7.85 6.97
C LEU A 2 9.89 -7.07 6.82
N CYS A 3 10.89 -7.59 6.10
CA CYS A 3 12.09 -6.81 5.78
C CYS A 3 11.76 -5.56 4.96
N ASN A 4 10.75 -5.62 4.08
CA ASN A 4 10.29 -4.46 3.34
C ASN A 4 9.43 -3.52 4.19
N LEU A 5 8.55 -4.05 5.06
CA LEU A 5 7.83 -3.27 6.06
C LEU A 5 8.78 -2.50 6.98
N LEU A 6 9.86 -3.13 7.40
CA LEU A 6 10.90 -2.50 8.22
C LEU A 6 11.73 -1.48 7.43
N LYS A 7 12.06 -1.76 6.17
CA LYS A 7 12.63 -0.74 5.28
C LYS A 7 11.69 0.45 5.12
N PHE A 8 10.38 0.23 4.95
CA PHE A 8 9.38 1.29 4.82
C PHE A 8 9.18 2.09 6.11
N SER A 9 9.02 1.42 7.24
CA SER A 9 8.97 2.09 8.55
C SER A 9 10.25 2.86 8.85
N VAL A 10 11.39 2.31 8.44
CA VAL A 10 12.71 2.93 8.56
C VAL A 10 12.89 4.05 7.52
N GLU A 11 12.40 3.91 6.29
CA GLU A 11 12.53 4.94 5.25
C GLU A 11 11.58 6.13 5.47
N CYS A 12 10.39 5.95 6.03
CA CYS A 12 9.54 7.07 6.48
C CYS A 12 10.10 7.77 7.74
N ASN A 13 10.86 7.06 8.58
CA ASN A 13 11.62 7.63 9.70
C ASN A 13 13.09 7.94 9.35
N MET A 14 13.53 7.70 8.13
CA MET A 14 14.96 7.76 7.73
C MET A 14 15.60 9.15 7.77
N ILE A 15 14.87 10.23 7.97
CA ILE A 15 15.54 11.52 8.25
C ILE A 15 16.32 11.45 9.58
N GLU A 16 15.85 10.68 10.56
CA GLU A 16 16.61 10.41 11.80
C GLU A 16 17.62 9.26 11.65
N TYR A 17 17.35 8.25 10.80
CA TYR A 17 18.24 7.09 10.64
C TYR A 17 19.43 7.36 9.70
N VAL A 18 19.28 8.17 8.67
CA VAL A 18 20.42 8.68 7.86
C VAL A 18 21.33 9.54 8.73
N TYR A 19 20.77 10.24 9.72
CA TYR A 19 21.57 10.95 10.71
C TYR A 19 22.42 10.00 11.57
N ILE A 20 21.95 8.80 11.89
CA ILE A 20 22.67 7.80 12.70
C ILE A 20 23.75 7.06 11.86
N TYR A 21 23.56 6.84 10.57
CA TYR A 21 24.57 6.20 9.69
C TYR A 21 25.58 7.17 9.09
N SER A 22 25.30 8.48 9.04
CA SER A 22 26.31 9.50 8.72
C SER A 22 27.34 9.70 9.84
N LEU A 23 27.20 9.00 10.97
CA LEU A 23 28.09 9.00 12.12
C LEU A 23 29.38 8.19 11.91
N ALA A 24 29.93 8.11 10.72
CA ALA A 24 31.22 7.45 10.47
C ALA A 24 32.38 8.04 11.29
N GLY A 25 32.18 9.20 11.97
CA GLY A 25 33.14 9.86 12.85
C GLY A 25 32.84 9.79 14.36
N PHE A 26 31.73 9.18 14.77
CA PHE A 26 31.34 9.16 16.21
C PHE A 26 31.91 7.96 16.95
N SER A 27 32.32 8.20 18.21
CA SER A 27 32.78 7.15 19.12
C SER A 27 31.69 6.13 19.46
N ALA A 28 32.07 4.95 19.93
CA ALA A 28 31.11 3.90 20.35
C ALA A 28 30.11 4.42 21.41
N LYS A 29 30.54 5.33 22.28
CA LYS A 29 29.70 5.94 23.33
C LYS A 29 28.67 6.92 22.77
N GLU A 30 29.03 7.72 21.75
CA GLU A 30 28.10 8.63 21.08
C GLU A 30 27.08 7.85 20.23
N LYS A 31 27.49 6.74 19.60
CA LYS A 31 26.60 5.81 18.90
C LYS A 31 25.62 5.14 19.88
N GLU A 32 26.05 4.82 21.09
CA GLU A 32 25.22 4.23 22.12
C GLU A 32 24.23 5.26 22.71
N ILE A 33 24.65 6.51 22.91
CA ILE A 33 23.78 7.62 23.34
C ILE A 33 22.74 7.93 22.26
N ALA A 34 23.11 7.95 20.98
CA ALA A 34 22.17 8.12 19.87
C ALA A 34 21.15 6.96 19.79
N ARG A 35 21.58 5.72 20.04
CA ARG A 35 20.69 4.55 20.15
C ARG A 35 19.77 4.63 21.37
N MET A 36 20.25 5.12 22.51
CA MET A 36 19.41 5.31 23.72
C MET A 36 18.35 6.40 23.53
N ASN A 37 18.67 7.46 22.79
CA ASN A 37 17.74 8.56 22.45
C ASN A 37 16.73 8.17 21.34
N SER A 38 16.92 7.05 20.67
CA SER A 38 16.01 6.54 19.63
C SER A 38 15.04 5.46 20.12
N ARG A 39 15.00 5.18 21.43
CA ARG A 39 14.04 4.22 21.98
C ARG A 39 12.62 4.75 21.84
N MET A 40 11.78 3.94 21.21
CA MET A 40 10.37 4.26 20.99
C MET A 40 9.48 3.30 21.79
N ASN A 41 8.38 3.82 22.30
CA ASN A 41 7.26 3.03 22.79
C ASN A 41 6.16 3.15 21.74
N LEU A 42 5.81 2.07 21.06
CA LEU A 42 4.87 2.05 19.97
C LEU A 42 3.60 1.29 20.35
N ASN A 43 2.46 1.89 20.11
CA ASN A 43 1.15 1.26 20.26
C ASN A 43 0.65 0.90 18.86
N ILE A 44 0.64 -0.39 18.53
CA ILE A 44 0.22 -0.88 17.23
C ILE A 44 -1.18 -1.51 17.36
N VAL A 45 -2.12 -1.01 16.57
CA VAL A 45 -3.39 -1.68 16.38
C VAL A 45 -3.22 -2.77 15.34
N CYS A 46 -3.65 -3.99 15.67
CA CYS A 46 -3.62 -5.13 14.76
C CYS A 46 -5.03 -5.46 14.29
N ILE A 47 -5.18 -5.66 12.99
CA ILE A 47 -6.39 -6.14 12.34
C ILE A 47 -6.06 -7.49 11.72
N PRO A 48 -6.24 -8.61 12.45
CA PRO A 48 -6.02 -9.93 11.86
C PRO A 48 -6.89 -10.14 10.61
N GLY A 49 -8.14 -9.72 10.66
CA GLY A 49 -9.08 -9.79 9.54
C GLY A 49 -9.56 -11.21 9.26
N ASP A 50 -9.62 -11.56 7.97
CA ASP A 50 -10.30 -12.77 7.46
C ASP A 50 -9.29 -13.77 6.87
N GLY A 51 -9.72 -15.01 6.68
CA GLY A 51 -8.97 -16.05 6.01
C GLY A 51 -7.61 -16.35 6.64
N ILE A 52 -6.52 -16.20 5.87
CA ILE A 52 -5.13 -16.38 6.36
C ILE A 52 -4.63 -15.20 7.20
N GLY A 53 -5.41 -14.12 7.31
CA GLY A 53 -4.99 -12.90 8.01
C GLY A 53 -4.48 -13.12 9.44
N PRO A 54 -5.19 -13.88 10.30
CA PRO A 54 -4.72 -14.19 11.66
C PRO A 54 -3.34 -14.89 11.68
N GLU A 55 -3.10 -15.83 10.77
CA GLU A 55 -1.83 -16.56 10.68
C GLU A 55 -0.66 -15.61 10.33
N ILE A 56 -0.83 -14.80 9.29
CA ILE A 56 0.23 -13.91 8.81
C ILE A 56 0.51 -12.76 9.77
N VAL A 57 -0.52 -12.23 10.47
CA VAL A 57 -0.32 -11.19 11.50
C VAL A 57 0.43 -11.77 12.70
N ALA A 58 0.17 -13.01 13.08
CA ALA A 58 0.91 -13.66 14.17
C ALA A 58 2.41 -13.77 13.86
N GLU A 59 2.77 -14.15 12.63
CA GLU A 59 4.18 -14.19 12.19
C GLU A 59 4.79 -12.76 12.12
N ALA A 60 4.02 -11.79 11.67
CA ALA A 60 4.44 -10.39 11.64
C ALA A 60 4.79 -9.86 13.05
N LYS A 61 3.94 -10.13 14.05
CA LYS A 61 4.20 -9.76 15.46
C LYS A 61 5.52 -10.35 15.96
N LYS A 62 5.81 -11.63 15.68
CA LYS A 62 7.08 -12.28 16.09
C LYS A 62 8.31 -11.54 15.58
N VAL A 63 8.27 -11.08 14.33
CA VAL A 63 9.39 -10.33 13.74
C VAL A 63 9.50 -8.94 14.34
N LEU A 64 8.38 -8.23 14.51
CA LEU A 64 8.35 -6.93 15.16
C LEU A 64 8.91 -6.98 16.58
N ASP A 65 8.56 -8.00 17.36
CA ASP A 65 9.09 -8.21 18.71
C ASP A 65 10.61 -8.42 18.71
N LYS A 66 11.12 -9.24 17.75
CA LYS A 66 12.57 -9.43 17.62
C LYS A 66 13.31 -8.15 17.24
N VAL A 67 12.71 -7.34 16.37
CA VAL A 67 13.26 -6.02 16.00
C VAL A 67 13.22 -5.07 17.19
N ALA A 68 12.09 -5.02 17.90
CA ALA A 68 11.96 -4.19 19.10
C ALA A 68 13.06 -4.51 20.13
N VAL A 69 13.25 -5.79 20.44
CA VAL A 69 14.34 -6.24 21.35
C VAL A 69 15.70 -5.84 20.81
N LYS A 70 15.98 -6.05 19.52
CA LYS A 70 17.28 -5.76 18.91
C LYS A 70 17.66 -4.29 18.95
N PHE A 71 16.65 -3.39 18.79
CA PHE A 71 16.89 -1.95 18.75
C PHE A 71 16.47 -1.22 20.04
N GLY A 72 16.01 -1.96 21.06
CA GLY A 72 15.65 -1.40 22.37
C GLY A 72 14.32 -0.66 22.38
N HIS A 73 13.43 -0.93 21.43
CA HIS A 73 12.06 -0.40 21.40
C HIS A 73 11.12 -1.23 22.28
N SER A 74 9.96 -0.66 22.61
CA SER A 74 8.85 -1.33 23.27
C SER A 74 7.62 -1.26 22.35
N ILE A 75 6.94 -2.39 22.14
CA ILE A 75 5.73 -2.45 21.33
C ILE A 75 4.59 -3.02 22.17
N SER A 76 3.44 -2.35 22.16
CA SER A 76 2.18 -2.88 22.64
C SER A 76 1.24 -3.11 21.47
N TYR A 77 0.45 -4.20 21.53
CA TYR A 77 -0.51 -4.55 20.50
C TYR A 77 -1.94 -4.51 21.04
N LYS A 78 -2.86 -3.97 20.23
CA LYS A 78 -4.29 -4.03 20.46
C LYS A 78 -4.98 -4.61 19.23
N ASP A 79 -5.58 -5.78 19.36
CA ASP A 79 -6.34 -6.39 18.28
C ASP A 79 -7.72 -5.75 18.17
N ILE A 80 -8.18 -5.47 16.95
CA ILE A 80 -9.54 -5.00 16.62
C ILE A 80 -10.12 -5.84 15.48
N LEU A 81 -11.44 -5.91 15.41
CA LEU A 81 -12.15 -6.63 14.35
C LEU A 81 -12.40 -5.71 13.14
N MET A 82 -12.25 -6.26 11.94
CA MET A 82 -12.68 -5.66 10.68
C MET A 82 -12.98 -6.77 9.67
N GLY A 83 -13.76 -6.43 8.64
CA GLY A 83 -14.12 -7.35 7.57
C GLY A 83 -15.20 -8.34 7.98
N GLY A 84 -15.12 -9.55 7.48
CA GLY A 84 -16.04 -10.64 7.80
C GLY A 84 -16.07 -10.98 9.27
N ALA A 85 -14.92 -11.01 9.93
CA ALA A 85 -14.82 -11.24 11.37
C ALA A 85 -15.60 -10.20 12.19
N SER A 86 -15.63 -8.94 11.78
CA SER A 86 -16.44 -7.89 12.42
C SER A 86 -17.92 -8.05 12.11
N ILE A 87 -18.28 -8.41 10.88
CA ILE A 87 -19.68 -8.67 10.48
C ILE A 87 -20.25 -9.79 11.33
N ASP A 88 -19.53 -10.90 11.50
CA ASP A 88 -19.98 -12.05 12.28
C ASP A 88 -20.15 -11.74 13.77
N ALA A 89 -19.30 -10.88 14.33
CA ALA A 89 -19.33 -10.53 15.75
C ALA A 89 -20.24 -9.33 16.07
N CYS A 90 -20.31 -8.33 15.20
CA CYS A 90 -20.91 -7.01 15.48
C CYS A 90 -22.02 -6.63 14.49
N GLY A 91 -22.20 -7.37 13.39
CA GLY A 91 -23.20 -7.07 12.34
C GLY A 91 -22.77 -6.00 11.34
N GLU A 92 -21.58 -5.42 11.48
CA GLU A 92 -21.03 -4.41 10.57
C GLU A 92 -19.54 -4.66 10.29
N PRO A 93 -19.01 -4.25 9.10
CA PRO A 93 -17.64 -4.57 8.70
C PRO A 93 -16.57 -3.79 9.46
N LEU A 94 -16.93 -2.69 10.15
CA LEU A 94 -16.01 -1.88 10.95
C LEU A 94 -16.78 -0.97 11.89
N THR A 95 -16.60 -1.17 13.21
CA THR A 95 -17.27 -0.37 14.25
C THR A 95 -16.57 0.98 14.49
N ASP A 96 -17.30 1.92 15.07
CA ASP A 96 -16.72 3.23 15.41
C ASP A 96 -15.67 3.13 16.53
N GLU A 97 -15.81 2.17 17.45
CA GLU A 97 -14.80 1.87 18.47
C GLU A 97 -13.50 1.35 17.88
N ALA A 98 -13.58 0.53 16.82
CA ALA A 98 -12.41 0.05 16.09
C ALA A 98 -11.69 1.20 15.37
N ILE A 99 -12.44 2.12 14.76
CA ILE A 99 -11.89 3.35 14.15
C ILE A 99 -11.21 4.23 15.20
N ALA A 100 -11.86 4.45 16.35
CA ALA A 100 -11.29 5.25 17.42
C ALA A 100 -9.98 4.64 17.95
N ALA A 101 -9.92 3.30 18.09
CA ALA A 101 -8.71 2.60 18.48
C ALA A 101 -7.58 2.77 17.44
N ALA A 102 -7.90 2.65 16.15
CA ALA A 102 -6.93 2.84 15.08
C ALA A 102 -6.39 4.29 15.03
N LYS A 103 -7.25 5.29 15.22
CA LYS A 103 -6.85 6.72 15.30
C LYS A 103 -5.93 7.05 16.47
N ALA A 104 -6.04 6.29 17.57
CA ALA A 104 -5.22 6.49 18.78
C ALA A 104 -3.88 5.74 18.75
N ALA A 105 -3.63 4.92 17.75
CA ALA A 105 -2.41 4.14 17.61
C ALA A 105 -1.29 4.91 16.88
N ASP A 106 -0.06 4.42 17.00
CA ASP A 106 1.07 4.92 16.22
C ASP A 106 1.10 4.34 14.80
N ALA A 107 0.56 3.12 14.63
CA ALA A 107 0.43 2.46 13.34
C ALA A 107 -0.64 1.36 13.40
N VAL A 108 -1.09 0.93 12.21
CA VAL A 108 -1.96 -0.23 12.05
C VAL A 108 -1.22 -1.34 11.29
N LEU A 109 -1.26 -2.55 11.83
CA LEU A 109 -0.82 -3.78 11.16
C LEU A 109 -2.05 -4.60 10.77
N MET A 110 -2.23 -4.83 9.48
CA MET A 110 -3.40 -5.55 8.97
C MET A 110 -2.98 -6.85 8.27
N GLY A 111 -3.79 -7.88 8.41
CA GLY A 111 -3.66 -9.13 7.68
C GLY A 111 -4.36 -9.07 6.32
N SER A 112 -5.57 -9.57 6.26
CA SER A 112 -6.34 -9.61 5.01
C SER A 112 -7.84 -9.47 5.28
N ILE A 113 -8.58 -8.95 4.31
CA ILE A 113 -10.01 -8.70 4.41
C ILE A 113 -10.74 -9.36 3.24
N GLY A 114 -11.93 -9.88 3.54
CA GLY A 114 -12.82 -10.47 2.55
C GLY A 114 -12.81 -12.00 2.54
N GLY A 115 -13.59 -12.56 1.65
CA GLY A 115 -13.78 -14.00 1.51
C GLY A 115 -14.02 -14.40 0.05
N ASN A 116 -14.43 -15.64 -0.15
CA ASN A 116 -14.82 -16.10 -1.48
C ASN A 116 -16.15 -15.44 -1.88
N THR A 117 -16.14 -14.68 -2.95
CA THR A 117 -17.31 -13.90 -3.41
C THR A 117 -18.51 -14.75 -3.81
N SER A 118 -18.29 -16.01 -4.15
CA SER A 118 -19.35 -16.93 -4.57
C SER A 118 -19.94 -17.75 -3.42
N THR A 119 -19.18 -18.01 -2.35
CA THR A 119 -19.58 -18.94 -1.28
C THR A 119 -19.71 -18.29 0.09
N SER A 120 -19.06 -17.16 0.33
CA SER A 120 -19.15 -16.49 1.63
C SER A 120 -20.49 -15.76 1.79
N PRO A 121 -21.17 -15.91 2.96
CA PRO A 121 -22.46 -15.28 3.24
C PRO A 121 -22.38 -13.74 3.25
N TRP A 122 -21.23 -13.17 3.50
CA TRP A 122 -21.04 -11.72 3.56
C TRP A 122 -21.36 -11.02 2.22
N TYR A 123 -21.22 -11.71 1.10
CA TYR A 123 -21.51 -11.14 -0.23
C TYR A 123 -23.00 -11.17 -0.60
N GLN A 124 -23.85 -11.79 0.24
CA GLN A 124 -25.31 -11.66 0.15
C GLN A 124 -25.80 -10.35 0.80
N LEU A 125 -24.97 -9.72 1.61
CA LEU A 125 -25.26 -8.43 2.26
C LEU A 125 -25.25 -7.28 1.25
N PRO A 126 -25.97 -6.18 1.57
CA PRO A 126 -25.84 -4.95 0.81
C PRO A 126 -24.39 -4.48 0.70
N PRO A 127 -23.97 -3.81 -0.38
CA PRO A 127 -22.57 -3.44 -0.60
C PRO A 127 -21.89 -2.69 0.55
N HIS A 128 -22.62 -1.83 1.26
CA HIS A 128 -22.09 -1.06 2.39
C HIS A 128 -21.83 -1.89 3.67
N LEU A 129 -22.34 -3.12 3.71
CA LEU A 129 -22.12 -4.08 4.82
C LEU A 129 -21.14 -5.19 4.45
N ARG A 130 -20.55 -5.19 3.25
CA ARG A 130 -19.55 -6.18 2.85
C ARG A 130 -18.19 -5.89 3.49
N PRO A 131 -17.30 -6.90 3.60
CA PRO A 131 -15.98 -6.74 4.22
C PRO A 131 -15.17 -5.55 3.68
N GLU A 132 -15.15 -5.36 2.36
CA GLU A 132 -14.39 -4.31 1.68
C GLU A 132 -14.86 -2.90 2.05
N ALA A 133 -16.14 -2.73 2.40
CA ALA A 133 -16.68 -1.45 2.85
C ALA A 133 -16.00 -0.98 4.16
N GLY A 134 -15.66 -1.92 5.06
CA GLY A 134 -14.88 -1.63 6.27
C GLY A 134 -13.49 -1.09 5.94
N LEU A 135 -12.80 -1.71 4.99
CA LEU A 135 -11.47 -1.28 4.55
C LEU A 135 -11.49 0.13 3.93
N LEU A 136 -12.45 0.39 3.04
CA LEU A 136 -12.61 1.72 2.43
C LEU A 136 -12.96 2.78 3.49
N LYS A 137 -13.85 2.46 4.46
CA LYS A 137 -14.18 3.34 5.59
C LYS A 137 -12.94 3.64 6.42
N LEU A 138 -12.13 2.64 6.77
CA LEU A 138 -10.91 2.82 7.55
C LEU A 138 -9.89 3.72 6.85
N ARG A 139 -9.61 3.47 5.56
CA ARG A 139 -8.67 4.27 4.76
C ARG A 139 -9.09 5.73 4.71
N LYS A 140 -10.38 6.01 4.54
CA LYS A 140 -10.95 7.36 4.53
C LYS A 140 -10.83 8.03 5.90
N GLU A 141 -11.22 7.35 6.97
CA GLU A 141 -11.21 7.86 8.35
C GLU A 141 -9.81 8.19 8.88
N LEU A 142 -8.80 7.46 8.40
CA LEU A 142 -7.38 7.67 8.73
C LEU A 142 -6.65 8.56 7.71
N ASN A 143 -7.36 9.04 6.67
CA ASN A 143 -6.80 9.84 5.56
C ASN A 143 -5.58 9.18 4.90
N LEU A 144 -5.63 7.88 4.65
CA LEU A 144 -4.53 7.10 4.08
C LEU A 144 -4.52 7.20 2.55
N PHE A 145 -4.10 8.34 2.03
CA PHE A 145 -4.20 8.63 0.60
C PHE A 145 -3.04 8.09 -0.25
N ALA A 146 -1.87 7.85 0.35
CA ALA A 146 -0.67 7.42 -0.36
C ALA A 146 -0.42 5.94 -0.13
N ASN A 147 -0.69 5.11 -1.11
CA ASN A 147 -0.42 3.68 -1.04
C ASN A 147 0.87 3.34 -1.80
N LEU A 148 1.81 2.77 -1.08
CA LEU A 148 3.13 2.39 -1.55
C LEU A 148 3.19 0.88 -1.73
N ARG A 149 3.42 0.43 -2.96
CA ARG A 149 3.53 -0.98 -3.33
C ARG A 149 4.87 -1.23 -4.05
N PRO A 150 5.92 -1.66 -3.32
CA PRO A 150 7.19 -1.99 -3.94
C PRO A 150 7.07 -3.31 -4.71
N ALA A 151 7.66 -3.36 -5.92
CA ALA A 151 7.82 -4.58 -6.68
C ALA A 151 9.32 -4.81 -6.91
N TYR A 152 9.86 -5.73 -6.11
CA TYR A 152 11.28 -6.06 -6.10
C TYR A 152 11.50 -7.55 -6.44
N LEU A 153 12.34 -7.82 -7.43
CA LEU A 153 12.71 -9.18 -7.78
C LEU A 153 13.88 -9.66 -6.91
N TYR A 154 13.59 -10.51 -5.93
CA TYR A 154 14.60 -11.14 -5.08
C TYR A 154 15.41 -12.16 -5.85
N LYS A 155 16.71 -12.23 -5.58
CA LYS A 155 17.59 -13.23 -6.22
C LYS A 155 17.11 -14.66 -5.99
N GLU A 156 16.62 -14.91 -4.78
CA GLU A 156 16.14 -16.23 -4.32
C GLU A 156 14.81 -16.63 -5.00
N LEU A 157 14.07 -15.67 -5.52
CA LEU A 157 12.80 -15.88 -6.23
C LEU A 157 12.90 -15.69 -7.74
N ARG A 158 14.10 -15.55 -8.27
CA ARG A 158 14.34 -15.30 -9.70
C ARG A 158 13.73 -16.38 -10.60
N GLU A 159 13.79 -17.63 -10.18
CA GLU A 159 13.22 -18.76 -10.93
C GLU A 159 11.67 -18.76 -10.91
N ALA A 160 11.04 -18.09 -9.97
CA ALA A 160 9.59 -17.91 -9.91
C ALA A 160 9.07 -16.79 -10.83
N CYS A 161 9.97 -15.91 -11.30
CA CYS A 161 9.61 -14.83 -12.22
C CYS A 161 9.19 -15.42 -13.58
N PRO A 162 8.01 -15.06 -14.09
CA PRO A 162 7.51 -15.60 -15.37
C PRO A 162 8.19 -14.99 -16.60
N LEU A 163 8.99 -13.92 -16.42
CA LEU A 163 9.65 -13.24 -17.51
C LEU A 163 10.96 -13.93 -17.89
N ARG A 164 11.32 -13.80 -19.16
CA ARG A 164 12.58 -14.32 -19.69
C ARG A 164 13.78 -13.64 -19.05
N GLU A 165 14.88 -14.36 -18.95
CA GLU A 165 16.13 -13.88 -18.33
C GLU A 165 16.72 -12.64 -19.01
N ASP A 166 16.60 -12.54 -20.34
CA ASP A 166 17.06 -11.35 -21.09
C ASP A 166 16.23 -10.08 -20.81
N ILE A 167 14.95 -10.26 -20.40
CA ILE A 167 14.08 -9.16 -19.97
C ILE A 167 14.45 -8.71 -18.56
N ILE A 168 14.57 -9.64 -17.61
CA ILE A 168 14.82 -9.30 -16.21
C ILE A 168 16.27 -8.89 -15.95
N GLY A 169 17.25 -9.40 -16.71
CA GLY A 169 18.67 -9.04 -16.61
C GLY A 169 19.20 -9.19 -15.17
N GLY A 170 19.67 -8.10 -14.57
CA GLY A 170 20.14 -8.04 -13.18
C GLY A 170 19.06 -8.03 -12.11
N GLY A 171 17.79 -8.07 -12.49
CA GLY A 171 16.64 -7.84 -11.62
C GLY A 171 16.07 -6.44 -11.77
N PHE A 172 15.00 -6.16 -11.06
CA PHE A 172 14.36 -4.84 -11.05
C PHE A 172 13.85 -4.50 -9.65
N ASP A 173 13.73 -3.21 -9.41
CA ASP A 173 13.21 -2.61 -8.17
C ASP A 173 12.38 -1.38 -8.56
N MET A 174 11.06 -1.46 -8.43
CA MET A 174 10.17 -0.35 -8.71
C MET A 174 9.21 -0.11 -7.55
N MET A 175 8.72 1.12 -7.45
CA MET A 175 7.73 1.54 -6.47
C MET A 175 6.49 2.02 -7.18
N ILE A 176 5.34 1.42 -6.88
CA ILE A 176 4.05 1.92 -7.36
C ILE A 176 3.43 2.78 -6.27
N MET A 177 3.26 4.06 -6.60
CA MET A 177 2.61 5.09 -5.78
C MET A 177 1.17 5.24 -6.27
N ARG A 178 0.23 4.64 -5.54
CA ARG A 178 -1.20 4.66 -5.83
C ARG A 178 -1.90 5.71 -4.97
N GLU A 179 -2.62 6.66 -5.56
CA GLU A 179 -3.60 7.45 -4.81
C GLU A 179 -4.70 6.51 -4.33
N LEU A 180 -5.10 6.58 -3.04
CA LEU A 180 -5.88 5.51 -2.41
C LEU A 180 -7.28 5.94 -1.94
N THR A 181 -7.58 7.23 -1.87
CA THR A 181 -8.81 7.77 -1.25
C THR A 181 -9.70 8.57 -2.18
N GLY A 182 -9.35 8.62 -3.45
CA GLY A 182 -10.11 9.28 -4.52
C GLY A 182 -10.51 8.32 -5.64
N GLY A 183 -10.90 8.90 -6.75
CA GLY A 183 -11.19 8.20 -8.00
C GLY A 183 -12.47 7.37 -7.99
N LEU A 184 -12.48 6.33 -8.82
CA LEU A 184 -13.66 5.51 -9.09
C LEU A 184 -14.20 4.79 -7.84
N TYR A 185 -13.31 4.37 -6.92
CA TYR A 185 -13.70 3.60 -5.73
C TYR A 185 -14.41 4.44 -4.67
N PHE A 186 -14.26 5.76 -4.70
CA PHE A 186 -14.87 6.70 -3.76
C PHE A 186 -15.89 7.64 -4.40
N GLY A 187 -16.07 7.57 -5.72
CA GLY A 187 -17.05 8.36 -6.46
C GLY A 187 -18.49 7.95 -6.20
N GLU A 188 -19.40 8.81 -6.61
CA GLU A 188 -20.83 8.50 -6.57
C GLU A 188 -21.16 7.32 -7.47
N ARG A 189 -22.03 6.44 -6.96
CA ARG A 189 -22.47 5.25 -7.70
C ARG A 189 -23.95 5.02 -7.55
N SER A 190 -24.57 4.54 -8.59
CA SER A 190 -26.01 4.21 -8.56
C SER A 190 -26.35 3.11 -9.57
N THR A 191 -27.34 2.29 -9.20
CA THR A 191 -28.01 1.39 -10.14
C THR A 191 -29.47 1.75 -10.16
N ARG A 192 -30.01 2.13 -11.33
CA ARG A 192 -31.40 2.60 -11.49
C ARG A 192 -31.97 2.15 -12.84
N THR A 193 -33.29 2.07 -12.90
CA THR A 193 -33.97 1.82 -14.18
C THR A 193 -34.18 3.15 -14.90
N MET A 194 -33.60 3.29 -16.09
CA MET A 194 -33.76 4.44 -16.97
C MET A 194 -34.40 3.97 -18.29
N ASN A 195 -35.53 4.55 -18.65
CA ASN A 195 -36.29 4.19 -19.88
C ASN A 195 -36.56 2.67 -19.99
N GLY A 196 -36.88 2.01 -18.86
CA GLY A 196 -37.13 0.57 -18.82
C GLY A 196 -35.87 -0.32 -18.83
N VAL A 197 -34.64 0.26 -18.85
CA VAL A 197 -33.37 -0.47 -18.83
C VAL A 197 -32.65 -0.25 -17.51
N VAL A 198 -32.17 -1.33 -16.90
CA VAL A 198 -31.32 -1.24 -15.69
C VAL A 198 -29.96 -0.66 -16.09
N THR A 199 -29.59 0.45 -15.46
CA THR A 199 -28.37 1.19 -15.77
C THR A 199 -27.58 1.38 -14.48
N ALA A 200 -26.32 0.95 -14.48
CA ALA A 200 -25.33 1.19 -13.41
C ALA A 200 -24.39 2.33 -13.82
N VAL A 201 -24.06 3.20 -12.85
CA VAL A 201 -23.15 4.33 -13.05
C VAL A 201 -22.18 4.38 -11.88
N ASP A 202 -20.88 4.45 -12.22
CA ASP A 202 -19.80 4.77 -11.28
C ASP A 202 -19.08 6.03 -11.77
N THR A 203 -18.82 6.98 -10.88
CA THR A 203 -18.24 8.29 -11.22
C THR A 203 -16.78 8.34 -10.80
N LEU A 204 -15.89 8.63 -11.74
CA LEU A 204 -14.49 8.88 -11.47
C LEU A 204 -14.26 10.38 -11.25
N THR A 205 -13.83 10.76 -10.06
CA THR A 205 -13.61 12.17 -9.68
C THR A 205 -12.26 12.33 -9.00
N TYR A 206 -11.51 13.35 -9.41
CA TYR A 206 -10.29 13.81 -8.74
C TYR A 206 -10.27 15.33 -8.64
N THR A 207 -9.81 15.83 -7.50
CA THR A 207 -9.52 17.24 -7.28
C THR A 207 -8.02 17.52 -7.45
N GLU A 208 -7.66 18.78 -7.73
CA GLU A 208 -6.25 19.20 -7.77
C GLU A 208 -5.51 18.86 -6.47
N ASN A 209 -6.17 19.02 -5.31
CA ASN A 209 -5.56 18.77 -4.01
C ASN A 209 -5.22 17.28 -3.81
N GLU A 210 -6.10 16.37 -4.22
CA GLU A 210 -5.86 14.93 -4.15
C GLU A 210 -4.68 14.52 -5.03
N ILE A 211 -4.61 15.06 -6.25
CA ILE A 211 -3.52 14.79 -7.18
C ILE A 211 -2.21 15.39 -6.64
N ARG A 212 -2.22 16.62 -6.18
CA ARG A 212 -1.03 17.34 -5.69
C ARG A 212 -0.39 16.63 -4.50
N ARG A 213 -1.18 16.21 -3.50
CA ARG A 213 -0.65 15.54 -2.31
C ARG A 213 0.04 14.21 -2.63
N ILE A 214 -0.54 13.40 -3.54
CA ILE A 214 0.09 12.14 -3.93
C ILE A 214 1.29 12.36 -4.86
N ALA A 215 1.26 13.36 -5.73
CA ALA A 215 2.39 13.74 -6.56
C ALA A 215 3.60 14.14 -5.70
N ILE A 216 3.43 15.02 -4.72
CA ILE A 216 4.49 15.41 -3.77
C ILE A 216 5.11 14.16 -3.12
N LYS A 217 4.30 13.24 -2.59
CA LYS A 217 4.81 11.98 -2.01
C LYS A 217 5.57 11.12 -3.02
N GLY A 218 5.09 11.05 -4.26
CA GLY A 218 5.78 10.32 -5.34
C GLY A 218 7.14 10.90 -5.69
N PHE A 219 7.24 12.22 -5.80
CA PHE A 219 8.50 12.91 -6.06
C PHE A 219 9.47 12.83 -4.86
N ASP A 220 8.97 12.96 -3.62
CA ASP A 220 9.78 12.77 -2.40
C ASP A 220 10.42 11.38 -2.33
N ILE A 221 9.69 10.35 -2.76
CA ILE A 221 10.21 8.98 -2.83
C ILE A 221 11.21 8.85 -3.98
N ALA A 222 10.93 9.40 -5.14
CA ALA A 222 11.86 9.38 -6.27
C ALA A 222 13.20 10.06 -5.94
N MET A 223 13.19 11.15 -5.16
CA MET A 223 14.41 11.81 -4.66
C MET A 223 15.32 10.89 -3.84
N LYS A 224 14.74 9.92 -3.15
CA LYS A 224 15.46 8.90 -2.33
C LYS A 224 15.83 7.65 -3.13
N ARG A 225 15.39 7.56 -4.39
CA ARG A 225 15.62 6.43 -5.30
C ARG A 225 16.43 6.87 -6.52
N ARG A 226 16.06 6.40 -7.71
CA ARG A 226 16.80 6.69 -8.96
C ARG A 226 16.38 8.00 -9.65
N LYS A 227 15.58 8.84 -8.97
CA LYS A 227 15.15 10.15 -9.42
C LYS A 227 14.36 10.12 -10.76
N LYS A 228 13.50 9.12 -10.92
CA LYS A 228 12.62 9.02 -12.07
C LYS A 228 11.19 8.76 -11.62
N VAL A 229 10.24 9.56 -12.12
CA VAL A 229 8.79 9.37 -11.96
C VAL A 229 8.18 9.09 -13.32
N THR A 230 7.48 7.95 -13.45
CA THR A 230 6.58 7.66 -14.57
C THR A 230 5.16 7.90 -14.11
N SER A 231 4.57 9.03 -14.51
CA SER A 231 3.18 9.36 -14.23
C SER A 231 2.27 8.64 -15.20
N VAL A 232 1.40 7.77 -14.66
CA VAL A 232 0.55 6.89 -15.46
C VAL A 232 -0.90 7.35 -15.39
N ASP A 233 -1.49 7.55 -16.56
CA ASP A 233 -2.82 8.13 -16.74
C ASP A 233 -3.54 7.60 -18.00
N LYS A 234 -4.73 8.12 -18.29
CA LYS A 234 -5.48 7.90 -19.54
C LYS A 234 -5.88 9.25 -20.17
N ALA A 235 -4.95 10.20 -20.23
CA ALA A 235 -5.21 11.59 -20.66
C ALA A 235 -5.71 11.75 -22.10
N ASN A 236 -5.46 10.76 -22.96
CA ASN A 236 -6.02 10.74 -24.32
C ASN A 236 -7.56 10.59 -24.34
N VAL A 237 -8.17 10.15 -23.21
CA VAL A 237 -9.62 9.91 -23.13
C VAL A 237 -10.27 10.68 -21.98
N LEU A 238 -9.69 10.65 -20.76
CA LEU A 238 -10.34 11.08 -19.53
C LEU A 238 -9.94 12.52 -19.12
N ASP A 239 -10.94 13.32 -18.72
CA ASP A 239 -10.72 14.67 -18.20
C ASP A 239 -9.97 14.64 -16.87
N SER A 240 -10.29 13.69 -15.98
CA SER A 240 -9.58 13.48 -14.72
C SER A 240 -8.08 13.21 -14.92
N SER A 241 -7.74 12.43 -15.95
CA SER A 241 -6.35 12.14 -16.31
C SER A 241 -5.64 13.35 -16.94
N ARG A 242 -6.35 14.21 -17.67
CA ARG A 242 -5.79 15.49 -18.15
C ARG A 242 -5.47 16.44 -17.01
N LEU A 243 -6.37 16.53 -16.02
CA LEU A 243 -6.12 17.28 -14.78
C LEU A 243 -4.94 16.67 -14.00
N TRP A 244 -4.91 15.32 -13.88
CA TRP A 244 -3.80 14.60 -13.24
C TRP A 244 -2.46 15.01 -13.83
N ARG A 245 -2.32 14.92 -15.15
CA ARG A 245 -1.08 15.27 -15.86
C ARG A 245 -0.64 16.70 -15.61
N LYS A 246 -1.57 17.66 -15.74
CA LYS A 246 -1.32 19.06 -15.48
C LYS A 246 -0.78 19.30 -14.07
N VAL A 247 -1.42 18.75 -13.04
CA VAL A 247 -1.01 18.96 -11.64
C VAL A 247 0.33 18.27 -11.35
N VAL A 248 0.58 17.09 -11.91
CA VAL A 248 1.88 16.40 -11.75
C VAL A 248 3.00 17.19 -12.41
N GLU A 249 2.78 17.81 -13.59
CA GLU A 249 3.73 18.71 -14.25
C GLU A 249 4.03 19.96 -13.39
N GLU A 250 3.00 20.55 -12.76
CA GLU A 250 3.18 21.68 -11.84
C GLU A 250 4.06 21.30 -10.64
N VAL A 251 3.80 20.14 -10.01
CA VAL A 251 4.59 19.65 -8.87
C VAL A 251 6.02 19.34 -9.28
N ALA A 252 6.23 18.81 -10.48
CA ALA A 252 7.56 18.48 -10.98
C ALA A 252 8.52 19.69 -11.03
N LEU A 253 8.00 20.92 -11.16
CA LEU A 253 8.81 22.14 -11.16
C LEU A 253 9.58 22.34 -9.85
N ASP A 254 9.07 21.81 -8.73
CA ASP A 254 9.73 21.88 -7.42
C ASP A 254 10.80 20.78 -7.25
N TYR A 255 10.90 19.85 -8.20
CA TYR A 255 11.83 18.69 -8.15
C TYR A 255 12.72 18.60 -9.41
N PRO A 256 13.55 19.59 -9.69
CA PRO A 256 14.33 19.68 -10.94
C PRO A 256 15.33 18.53 -11.14
N GLU A 257 15.65 17.78 -10.08
CA GLU A 257 16.52 16.61 -10.15
C GLU A 257 15.81 15.33 -10.56
N VAL A 258 14.47 15.33 -10.58
CA VAL A 258 13.66 14.15 -10.90
C VAL A 258 13.22 14.21 -12.36
N THR A 259 13.51 13.16 -13.11
CA THR A 259 13.00 13.00 -14.48
C THR A 259 11.54 12.58 -14.42
N LEU A 260 10.64 13.39 -14.99
CA LEU A 260 9.23 13.06 -15.17
C LEU A 260 8.99 12.55 -16.59
N GLU A 261 8.34 11.41 -16.70
CA GLU A 261 7.78 10.86 -17.94
C GLU A 261 6.28 10.61 -17.77
N HIS A 262 5.50 10.81 -18.81
CA HIS A 262 4.09 10.43 -18.85
C HIS A 262 3.88 9.16 -19.69
N MET A 263 3.05 8.26 -19.20
CA MET A 263 2.72 7.03 -19.91
C MET A 263 1.22 6.74 -19.82
N LEU A 264 0.59 6.34 -20.92
CA LEU A 264 -0.78 5.85 -20.85
C LEU A 264 -0.83 4.49 -20.16
N VAL A 265 -1.87 4.24 -19.36
CA VAL A 265 -1.99 3.06 -18.50
C VAL A 265 -1.90 1.73 -19.28
N ASP A 266 -2.50 1.67 -20.45
CA ASP A 266 -2.43 0.50 -21.33
C ASP A 266 -1.01 0.24 -21.85
N ASN A 267 -0.26 1.29 -22.16
CA ASN A 267 1.16 1.16 -22.49
C ASN A 267 1.99 0.77 -21.27
N CYS A 268 1.69 1.31 -20.08
CA CYS A 268 2.39 0.95 -18.86
C CYS A 268 2.26 -0.55 -18.55
N ALA A 269 1.06 -1.11 -18.65
CA ALA A 269 0.83 -2.54 -18.50
C ALA A 269 1.69 -3.37 -19.47
N MET A 270 1.74 -3.00 -20.75
CA MET A 270 2.63 -3.66 -21.71
C MET A 270 4.12 -3.54 -21.34
N GLN A 271 4.55 -2.37 -20.86
CA GLN A 271 5.94 -2.10 -20.53
C GLN A 271 6.39 -2.79 -19.24
N LEU A 272 5.50 -3.03 -18.27
CA LEU A 272 5.79 -3.84 -17.08
C LEU A 272 6.25 -5.26 -17.44
N VAL A 273 5.65 -5.85 -18.47
CA VAL A 273 6.03 -7.18 -18.97
C VAL A 273 7.22 -7.12 -19.91
N LYS A 274 7.33 -6.05 -20.72
CA LYS A 274 8.36 -5.94 -21.75
C LYS A 274 9.72 -5.51 -21.23
N ASP A 275 9.75 -4.53 -20.31
CA ASP A 275 10.98 -4.02 -19.69
C ASP A 275 10.69 -3.39 -18.33
N PRO A 276 10.48 -4.20 -17.27
CA PRO A 276 10.20 -3.69 -15.93
C PRO A 276 11.34 -2.84 -15.34
N LYS A 277 12.57 -3.00 -15.83
CA LYS A 277 13.76 -2.30 -15.33
C LYS A 277 13.73 -0.79 -15.60
N GLN A 278 12.94 -0.33 -16.58
CA GLN A 278 12.83 1.07 -16.93
C GLN A 278 12.15 1.91 -15.86
N PHE A 279 11.36 1.30 -14.96
CA PHE A 279 10.57 1.97 -13.95
C PHE A 279 11.34 2.14 -12.65
N ASP A 280 11.26 3.34 -12.05
CA ASP A 280 11.70 3.63 -10.68
C ASP A 280 10.49 3.88 -9.78
N VAL A 281 9.77 4.99 -9.97
CA VAL A 281 8.52 5.29 -9.31
C VAL A 281 7.42 5.41 -10.36
N ILE A 282 6.39 4.58 -10.26
CA ILE A 282 5.15 4.68 -11.03
C ILE A 282 4.14 5.44 -10.16
N LEU A 283 3.74 6.63 -10.59
CA LEU A 283 2.76 7.47 -9.90
C LEU A 283 1.42 7.41 -10.65
N THR A 284 0.34 7.00 -9.97
CA THR A 284 -0.94 6.79 -10.66
C THR A 284 -2.15 6.90 -9.73
N GLU A 285 -3.31 7.02 -10.33
CA GLU A 285 -4.61 7.07 -9.67
C GLU A 285 -5.01 5.71 -9.07
N ASN A 286 -6.12 5.68 -8.34
CA ASN A 286 -6.55 4.56 -7.50
C ASN A 286 -6.73 3.25 -8.28
N MET A 287 -7.61 3.23 -9.28
CA MET A 287 -7.94 2.01 -10.02
C MET A 287 -6.77 1.51 -10.86
N PHE A 288 -6.07 2.41 -11.55
CA PHE A 288 -4.89 2.01 -12.34
C PHE A 288 -3.77 1.50 -11.46
N GLY A 289 -3.55 2.13 -10.30
CA GLY A 289 -2.57 1.70 -9.31
C GLY A 289 -2.88 0.32 -8.72
N ASP A 290 -4.16 -0.01 -8.54
CA ASP A 290 -4.59 -1.34 -8.11
C ASP A 290 -4.18 -2.40 -9.13
N ILE A 291 -4.61 -2.21 -10.38
CA ILE A 291 -4.36 -3.16 -11.46
C ILE A 291 -2.86 -3.34 -11.75
N LEU A 292 -2.14 -2.22 -11.91
CA LEU A 292 -0.71 -2.25 -12.25
C LEU A 292 0.16 -2.84 -11.12
N SER A 293 -0.22 -2.64 -9.85
CA SER A 293 0.54 -3.22 -8.76
C SER A 293 0.34 -4.72 -8.64
N ASP A 294 -0.85 -5.23 -8.95
CA ASP A 294 -1.11 -6.66 -8.99
C ASP A 294 -0.39 -7.32 -10.17
N GLU A 295 -0.37 -6.68 -11.34
CA GLU A 295 0.45 -7.11 -12.48
C GLU A 295 1.93 -7.14 -12.12
N ALA A 296 2.46 -6.07 -11.51
CA ALA A 296 3.84 -6.00 -11.06
C ALA A 296 4.18 -7.09 -10.03
N SER A 297 3.22 -7.47 -9.17
CA SER A 297 3.39 -8.57 -8.22
C SER A 297 3.63 -9.89 -8.93
N MET A 298 2.86 -10.18 -9.96
CA MET A 298 3.02 -11.40 -10.75
C MET A 298 4.32 -11.42 -11.54
N VAL A 299 4.76 -10.25 -12.01
CA VAL A 299 6.07 -10.10 -12.67
C VAL A 299 7.24 -10.39 -11.72
N THR A 300 7.10 -10.14 -10.39
CA THR A 300 8.11 -10.56 -9.41
C THR A 300 8.08 -12.06 -9.07
N GLY A 301 7.06 -12.78 -9.52
CA GLY A 301 6.89 -14.20 -9.27
C GLY A 301 6.22 -14.57 -7.95
N SER A 302 5.85 -13.60 -7.12
CA SER A 302 5.20 -13.89 -5.82
C SER A 302 4.38 -12.73 -5.28
N ILE A 303 3.05 -12.88 -5.22
CA ILE A 303 2.17 -11.92 -4.54
C ILE A 303 2.37 -11.91 -3.02
N GLY A 304 2.69 -13.06 -2.42
CA GLY A 304 2.86 -13.20 -0.97
C GLY A 304 4.08 -12.47 -0.41
N MET A 305 5.06 -12.16 -1.25
CA MET A 305 6.29 -11.46 -0.84
C MET A 305 6.18 -9.94 -0.91
N LEU A 306 5.09 -9.40 -1.41
CA LEU A 306 4.91 -7.97 -1.57
C LEU A 306 4.23 -7.34 -0.35
N SER A 307 4.82 -6.23 0.08
CA SER A 307 4.25 -5.36 1.12
C SER A 307 3.43 -4.24 0.51
N SER A 308 2.50 -3.72 1.29
CA SER A 308 1.73 -2.53 0.99
C SER A 308 1.73 -1.62 2.22
N ALA A 309 2.03 -0.35 2.04
CA ALA A 309 1.94 0.67 3.08
C ALA A 309 0.99 1.77 2.62
N SER A 310 -0.02 2.06 3.43
CA SER A 310 -0.97 3.15 3.20
C SER A 310 -0.67 4.26 4.20
N LEU A 311 -0.28 5.44 3.72
CA LEU A 311 0.24 6.55 4.51
C LEU A 311 -0.67 7.78 4.39
N ASN A 312 -0.61 8.63 5.43
CA ASN A 312 -1.18 9.98 5.41
C ASN A 312 -0.09 11.06 5.40
N ASP A 313 -0.44 12.29 5.76
CA ASP A 313 0.51 13.41 5.82
C ASP A 313 1.45 13.36 7.02
N THR A 314 1.17 12.50 7.99
CA THR A 314 1.96 12.34 9.22
C THR A 314 2.94 11.17 9.11
N LYS A 315 3.42 10.69 10.25
CA LYS A 315 4.22 9.45 10.35
C LYS A 315 3.33 8.20 10.47
N PHE A 316 2.02 8.37 10.53
CA PHE A 316 1.08 7.27 10.68
C PHE A 316 0.92 6.48 9.39
N GLY A 317 0.82 5.15 9.50
CA GLY A 317 0.60 4.25 8.38
C GLY A 317 -0.16 2.99 8.75
N LEU A 318 -0.83 2.42 7.75
CA LEU A 318 -1.38 1.08 7.77
C LEU A 318 -0.51 0.20 6.89
N TYR A 319 -0.09 -0.93 7.45
CA TYR A 319 0.84 -1.87 6.82
C TYR A 319 0.17 -3.22 6.66
N GLU A 320 0.18 -3.75 5.45
CA GLU A 320 -0.50 -4.98 5.07
C GLU A 320 0.30 -5.76 3.99
N PRO A 321 0.07 -7.05 3.80
CA PRO A 321 0.49 -7.75 2.58
C PRO A 321 -0.37 -7.31 1.39
N SER A 322 0.16 -7.40 0.17
CA SER A 322 -0.61 -7.13 -1.05
C SER A 322 -1.55 -8.28 -1.45
N GLY A 323 -1.47 -9.42 -0.79
CA GLY A 323 -2.29 -10.60 -1.08
C GLY A 323 -3.69 -10.54 -0.48
N GLY A 324 -4.58 -11.36 -1.01
CA GLY A 324 -5.95 -11.54 -0.49
C GLY A 324 -6.04 -12.47 0.73
N SER A 325 -7.27 -12.73 1.17
CA SER A 325 -7.56 -13.54 2.36
C SER A 325 -7.38 -15.06 2.17
N ALA A 326 -7.27 -15.55 0.94
CA ALA A 326 -7.05 -16.95 0.58
C ALA A 326 -7.81 -17.95 1.49
N PRO A 327 -9.15 -17.88 1.52
CA PRO A 327 -9.96 -18.64 2.48
C PRO A 327 -9.85 -20.16 2.31
N ASP A 328 -9.45 -20.62 1.14
CA ASP A 328 -9.24 -22.04 0.81
C ASP A 328 -8.03 -22.67 1.50
N ILE A 329 -7.05 -21.87 1.93
CA ILE A 329 -5.87 -22.34 2.67
C ILE A 329 -5.82 -21.86 4.11
N ALA A 330 -6.81 -21.09 4.57
CA ALA A 330 -6.90 -20.61 5.95
C ALA A 330 -6.90 -21.78 6.96
N GLY A 331 -6.13 -21.64 8.04
CA GLY A 331 -6.00 -22.66 9.09
C GLY A 331 -5.10 -23.85 8.72
N LYS A 332 -4.54 -23.88 7.51
CA LYS A 332 -3.64 -24.99 7.08
C LYS A 332 -2.18 -24.76 7.41
N GLY A 333 -1.79 -23.54 7.83
CA GLY A 333 -0.42 -23.18 8.15
C GLY A 333 0.53 -23.26 6.94
N ILE A 334 0.03 -23.05 5.72
CA ILE A 334 0.80 -23.14 4.47
C ILE A 334 0.84 -21.80 3.72
N ALA A 335 0.26 -20.74 4.26
CA ALA A 335 0.34 -19.41 3.68
C ALA A 335 1.77 -18.89 3.73
N ASN A 336 2.31 -18.46 2.58
CA ASN A 336 3.67 -17.95 2.44
C ASN A 336 3.69 -16.70 1.54
#